data_0343a59af04f51a2cf460c14978ac38f
#
_entry.id   0343a59af04f51a2cf460c14978ac38f
#
_cell.length_a   1.000
_cell.length_b   1.000
_cell.length_c   1.000
_cell.angle_alpha   90.00
_cell.angle_beta   90.00
_cell.angle_gamma   90.00
#
_symmetry.space_group_name_H-M   'P 1'
#
loop_
_entity.id
_entity.type
_entity.pdbx_description
1 polymer ?
#
loop_
_entity_poly.entity_id
_entity_poly.type
_entity_poly.pdbx_seq_one_letter_code
_entity_poly.pdbx_strand_id
1 'polypeptide(L)'
;MLSGSRAAMAPPIGNERDTTGTTRRSLLAGVAALGALGAAGCSRVATASTTEGGDLLERLKAAGVVRLGIAGEIPFGYIDKNGELTGEAPELARVIFKRLGVDRVQPVPSEFGSLIPGLKSQVFDVVAAGMYVNPDRCEQVIFADPDYQMLDAFIVRKGNPKGLHDYKDVVEKKAKFATGTGYAEIQYAVEAGYKESDILIVPDQVAGLNAVEAGRVDVFAGTALTTREVVKKSSKAESTKAFAPLVKGKPHVDGGAFAFRPTETRLRDAFNVELHKLKKSGELFRILQPFGFTKAEMTDLTAKELCAGGTG
;
A
#
# COMPACT_ATOMS: atom_id res chain seq x y z
N MET A 1 -0.66 -45.27 50.32
CA MET A 1 -0.26 -46.35 49.38
C MET A 1 0.29 -45.61 48.19
N LEU A 2 1.60 -45.38 48.16
CA LEU A 2 2.66 -46.23 47.57
C LEU A 2 2.34 -46.49 46.07
N SER A 3 3.08 -46.06 45.08
CA SER A 3 4.46 -46.27 44.72
C SER A 3 4.54 -45.71 43.26
N GLY A 4 5.45 -44.96 42.73
CA GLY A 4 6.87 -45.12 42.72
C GLY A 4 7.39 -45.15 41.27
N SER A 5 8.15 -44.09 40.94
CA SER A 5 9.48 -44.14 40.33
C SER A 5 9.71 -44.92 39.01
N ARG A 6 10.22 -44.28 37.95
CA ARG A 6 11.64 -44.44 37.58
C ARG A 6 12.00 -43.58 36.33
N ALA A 7 13.03 -42.80 36.55
CA ALA A 7 13.86 -42.22 35.53
C ALA A 7 14.65 -43.29 34.77
N ALA A 8 14.93 -43.09 33.51
CA ALA A 8 15.99 -43.83 32.80
C ALA A 8 16.87 -42.82 32.02
N MET A 9 18.12 -42.90 32.39
CA MET A 9 19.33 -42.19 32.02
C MET A 9 19.74 -42.44 30.54
N ALA A 10 20.34 -41.41 29.98
CA ALA A 10 21.16 -41.52 28.75
C ALA A 10 22.47 -42.27 28.99
N PRO A 11 23.11 -42.81 27.97
CA PRO A 11 24.56 -43.06 27.98
C PRO A 11 25.31 -42.20 26.94
N PRO A 12 26.65 -42.17 27.05
CA PRO A 12 27.46 -41.03 26.68
C PRO A 12 28.30 -41.18 25.41
N ILE A 13 28.76 -40.03 24.95
CA ILE A 13 29.96 -39.64 24.22
C ILE A 13 30.98 -40.75 23.87
N GLY A 14 31.22 -40.88 22.56
CA GLY A 14 32.42 -41.50 22.03
C GLY A 14 33.16 -40.54 21.10
N ASN A 15 34.33 -40.14 21.56
CA ASN A 15 35.30 -39.28 20.90
C ASN A 15 36.33 -40.20 20.22
N GLU A 16 36.48 -40.10 18.92
CA GLU A 16 37.71 -40.62 18.29
C GLU A 16 38.21 -39.67 17.23
N ARG A 17 39.38 -39.15 17.52
CA ARG A 17 40.25 -38.44 16.57
C ARG A 17 40.96 -39.51 15.74
N ASP A 18 41.08 -39.26 14.47
CA ASP A 18 42.32 -39.70 13.82
C ASP A 18 42.79 -38.70 12.77
N THR A 19 44.04 -38.37 12.94
CA THR A 19 44.92 -37.50 12.21
C THR A 19 45.70 -38.28 11.17
N THR A 20 45.74 -37.74 9.92
CA THR A 20 46.91 -37.81 9.01
C THR A 20 46.61 -36.90 7.84
N GLY A 21 47.20 -35.84 7.61
CA GLY A 21 48.51 -35.28 7.45
C GLY A 21 49.31 -35.81 6.28
N THR A 22 49.33 -35.13 5.10
CA THR A 22 50.49 -35.09 4.18
C THR A 22 50.29 -34.00 3.10
N THR A 23 50.93 -33.02 3.21
CA THR A 23 52.03 -32.20 2.66
C THR A 23 52.29 -32.31 1.14
N ARG A 24 52.15 -31.17 0.53
CA ARG A 24 53.12 -30.42 -0.35
C ARG A 24 53.74 -31.04 -1.61
N ARG A 25 53.64 -30.18 -2.62
CA ARG A 25 54.71 -29.77 -3.57
C ARG A 25 54.87 -30.50 -4.89
N SER A 26 54.67 -29.67 -5.90
CA SER A 26 55.54 -29.46 -7.07
C SER A 26 55.62 -30.56 -8.13
N LEU A 27 55.27 -30.19 -9.34
CA LEU A 27 56.23 -30.24 -10.42
C LEU A 27 55.72 -29.43 -11.63
N LEU A 28 56.56 -28.51 -11.99
CA LEU A 28 56.56 -27.73 -13.22
C LEU A 28 57.02 -28.57 -14.40
N ALA A 29 56.68 -28.07 -15.54
CA ALA A 29 57.41 -28.15 -16.80
C ALA A 29 56.90 -29.15 -17.86
N GLY A 30 56.50 -28.61 -18.96
CA GLY A 30 57.09 -28.97 -20.22
C GLY A 30 56.13 -28.99 -21.39
N VAL A 31 56.42 -28.09 -22.26
CA VAL A 31 56.64 -28.15 -23.70
C VAL A 31 55.48 -27.64 -24.56
N ALA A 32 55.86 -26.54 -25.21
CA ALA A 32 55.25 -25.86 -26.34
C ALA A 32 55.20 -26.71 -27.61
N ALA A 33 54.26 -26.47 -28.46
CA ALA A 33 54.44 -26.03 -29.84
C ALA A 33 53.35 -26.49 -30.82
N LEU A 34 52.96 -25.51 -31.63
CA LEU A 34 52.50 -25.61 -33.01
C LEU A 34 51.04 -26.00 -33.29
N GLY A 35 50.34 -25.08 -33.86
CA GLY A 35 49.13 -25.25 -34.62
C GLY A 35 48.35 -23.94 -34.81
N ALA A 36 48.86 -23.04 -35.64
CA ALA A 36 48.13 -21.89 -36.15
C ALA A 36 47.14 -22.31 -37.23
N LEU A 37 46.06 -21.52 -37.33
CA LEU A 37 45.04 -21.40 -38.38
C LEU A 37 43.64 -21.93 -37.98
N GLY A 38 42.78 -20.94 -37.78
CA GLY A 38 41.34 -21.22 -37.63
C GLY A 38 40.58 -19.95 -37.27
N ALA A 39 40.33 -19.10 -38.26
CA ALA A 39 39.18 -18.23 -38.44
C ALA A 39 38.63 -17.50 -37.20
N ALA A 40 38.83 -16.21 -37.21
CA ALA A 40 38.09 -15.17 -36.47
C ALA A 40 36.58 -15.36 -36.58
N GLY A 41 35.99 -16.07 -35.64
CA GLY A 41 34.60 -16.02 -35.29
C GLY A 41 34.49 -15.11 -34.09
N CYS A 42 34.47 -13.76 -34.30
CA CYS A 42 33.97 -12.85 -33.29
C CYS A 42 32.49 -13.15 -33.08
N SER A 43 32.21 -14.16 -32.25
CA SER A 43 30.96 -14.17 -31.53
C SER A 43 30.99 -12.91 -30.68
N ARG A 44 30.39 -11.84 -31.22
CA ARG A 44 29.86 -10.80 -30.35
C ARG A 44 28.87 -11.51 -29.45
N VAL A 45 29.31 -11.97 -28.30
CA VAL A 45 28.46 -12.04 -27.14
C VAL A 45 27.94 -10.61 -27.06
N ALA A 46 26.73 -10.40 -27.56
CA ALA A 46 25.95 -9.26 -27.20
C ALA A 46 25.89 -9.37 -25.68
N THR A 47 26.79 -8.67 -25.00
CA THR A 47 26.54 -8.22 -23.66
C THR A 47 25.21 -7.49 -23.80
N ALA A 48 24.11 -8.20 -23.47
CA ALA A 48 22.90 -7.54 -23.12
C ALA A 48 23.34 -6.54 -22.04
N SER A 49 23.57 -5.31 -22.46
CA SER A 49 23.59 -4.20 -21.54
C SER A 49 22.29 -4.33 -20.80
N THR A 50 22.36 -4.90 -19.61
CA THR A 50 21.38 -4.66 -18.59
C THR A 50 21.45 -3.17 -18.35
N THR A 51 20.74 -2.42 -19.17
CA THR A 51 20.35 -1.06 -18.88
C THR A 51 19.43 -1.20 -17.68
N GLU A 52 20.01 -1.32 -16.50
CA GLU A 52 19.32 -1.02 -15.23
C GLU A 52 18.99 0.47 -15.31
N GLY A 53 17.87 0.78 -15.98
CA GLY A 53 17.46 2.17 -16.27
C GLY A 53 16.49 2.27 -17.44
N GLY A 54 16.02 1.17 -18.00
CA GLY A 54 14.95 1.20 -18.99
C GLY A 54 13.68 1.75 -18.36
N ASP A 55 13.06 2.73 -19.04
CA ASP A 55 11.78 3.32 -18.68
C ASP A 55 10.75 2.25 -18.28
N LEU A 56 10.22 2.35 -17.08
CA LEU A 56 9.28 1.36 -16.54
C LEU A 56 8.06 1.19 -17.46
N LEU A 57 7.54 2.27 -18.05
CA LEU A 57 6.40 2.19 -18.96
C LEU A 57 6.69 1.24 -20.15
N GLU A 58 7.87 1.34 -20.75
CA GLU A 58 8.23 0.46 -21.87
C GLU A 58 8.43 -0.99 -21.44
N ARG A 59 8.98 -1.20 -20.23
CA ARG A 59 9.09 -2.55 -19.65
C ARG A 59 7.71 -3.16 -19.38
N LEU A 60 6.76 -2.37 -18.84
CA LEU A 60 5.39 -2.83 -18.57
C LEU A 60 4.66 -3.15 -19.87
N LYS A 61 4.83 -2.34 -20.93
CA LYS A 61 4.28 -2.63 -22.28
C LYS A 61 4.84 -3.94 -22.84
N ALA A 62 6.16 -4.14 -22.74
CA ALA A 62 6.80 -5.36 -23.23
C ALA A 62 6.35 -6.60 -22.43
N ALA A 63 6.14 -6.47 -21.13
CA ALA A 63 5.65 -7.54 -20.26
C ALA A 63 4.13 -7.78 -20.39
N GLY A 64 3.37 -6.79 -20.85
CA GLY A 64 1.92 -6.82 -20.94
C GLY A 64 1.20 -6.88 -19.59
N VAL A 65 1.90 -6.58 -18.48
CA VAL A 65 1.34 -6.65 -17.12
C VAL A 65 1.94 -5.58 -16.21
N VAL A 66 1.11 -5.00 -15.35
CA VAL A 66 1.51 -4.13 -14.24
C VAL A 66 1.09 -4.75 -12.91
N ARG A 67 1.97 -4.74 -11.92
CA ARG A 67 1.71 -5.21 -10.57
C ARG A 67 1.20 -4.06 -9.72
N LEU A 68 0.03 -4.24 -9.09
CA LEU A 68 -0.64 -3.23 -8.27
C LEU A 68 -0.56 -3.63 -6.79
N GLY A 69 0.06 -2.80 -5.96
CA GLY A 69 -0.03 -2.91 -4.51
C GLY A 69 -1.43 -2.48 -4.04
N ILE A 70 -2.15 -3.37 -3.40
CA ILE A 70 -3.50 -3.15 -2.88
C ILE A 70 -3.56 -3.45 -1.39
N ALA A 71 -4.44 -2.76 -0.64
CA ALA A 71 -4.54 -2.94 0.81
C ALA A 71 -5.70 -3.85 1.27
N GLY A 72 -6.50 -4.37 0.35
CA GLY A 72 -7.69 -5.15 0.71
C GLY A 72 -8.83 -4.30 1.26
N GLU A 73 -8.76 -2.99 1.12
CA GLU A 73 -9.71 -2.04 1.67
C GLU A 73 -10.87 -1.75 0.69
N ILE A 74 -12.09 -2.14 1.11
CA ILE A 74 -13.31 -1.83 0.36
C ILE A 74 -13.72 -0.37 0.63
N PRO A 75 -13.98 0.43 -0.42
CA PRO A 75 -14.17 0.04 -1.82
C PRO A 75 -12.97 0.29 -2.73
N PHE A 76 -11.78 0.59 -2.20
CA PHE A 76 -10.63 1.11 -2.96
C PHE A 76 -9.89 0.04 -3.78
N GLY A 77 -9.36 -1.01 -3.15
CA GLY A 77 -8.65 -2.06 -3.86
C GLY A 77 -8.62 -3.36 -3.08
N TYR A 78 -9.33 -4.38 -3.55
CA TYR A 78 -9.53 -5.62 -2.81
C TYR A 78 -9.75 -6.82 -3.74
N ILE A 79 -9.66 -8.01 -3.15
CA ILE A 79 -10.08 -9.26 -3.81
C ILE A 79 -11.50 -9.57 -3.36
N ASP A 80 -12.39 -9.76 -4.29
CA ASP A 80 -13.79 -10.04 -4.00
C ASP A 80 -14.02 -11.51 -3.56
N LYS A 81 -15.27 -11.87 -3.24
CA LYS A 81 -15.67 -13.23 -2.82
C LYS A 81 -15.45 -14.31 -3.88
N ASN A 82 -15.25 -13.93 -5.14
CA ASN A 82 -14.99 -14.84 -6.26
C ASN A 82 -13.48 -14.99 -6.51
N GLY A 83 -12.64 -14.30 -5.75
CA GLY A 83 -11.19 -14.28 -5.94
C GLY A 83 -10.71 -13.26 -6.98
N GLU A 84 -11.59 -12.37 -7.45
CA GLU A 84 -11.27 -11.40 -8.48
C GLU A 84 -10.81 -10.06 -7.90
N LEU A 85 -9.78 -9.48 -8.51
CA LEU A 85 -9.33 -8.13 -8.18
C LEU A 85 -10.38 -7.12 -8.63
N THR A 86 -10.84 -6.27 -7.71
CA THR A 86 -11.79 -5.21 -8.00
C THR A 86 -11.63 -4.04 -7.02
N GLY A 87 -12.43 -3.01 -7.21
CA GLY A 87 -12.39 -1.77 -6.43
C GLY A 87 -12.15 -0.55 -7.32
N GLU A 88 -12.30 0.59 -6.73
CA GLU A 88 -12.12 1.87 -7.41
C GLU A 88 -10.79 1.94 -8.17
N ALA A 89 -9.65 1.74 -7.46
CA ALA A 89 -8.33 1.89 -8.04
C ALA A 89 -7.97 0.78 -9.05
N PRO A 90 -8.23 -0.52 -8.82
CA PRO A 90 -7.99 -1.55 -9.82
C PRO A 90 -8.79 -1.38 -11.11
N GLU A 91 -10.05 -0.98 -11.03
CA GLU A 91 -10.88 -0.77 -12.23
C GLU A 91 -10.40 0.45 -13.03
N LEU A 92 -10.05 1.53 -12.36
CA LEU A 92 -9.44 2.69 -13.00
C LEU A 92 -8.08 2.33 -13.62
N ALA A 93 -7.24 1.58 -12.91
CA ALA A 93 -5.96 1.10 -13.42
C ALA A 93 -6.11 0.27 -14.69
N ARG A 94 -7.08 -0.66 -14.75
CA ARG A 94 -7.35 -1.47 -15.95
C ARG A 94 -7.59 -0.59 -17.16
N VAL A 95 -8.42 0.44 -17.02
CA VAL A 95 -8.75 1.36 -18.12
C VAL A 95 -7.52 2.16 -18.55
N ILE A 96 -6.80 2.75 -17.61
CA ILE A 96 -5.65 3.59 -17.91
C ILE A 96 -4.50 2.77 -18.50
N PHE A 97 -4.11 1.67 -17.86
CA PHE A 97 -2.99 0.85 -18.32
C PHE A 97 -3.27 0.20 -19.68
N LYS A 98 -4.51 -0.22 -19.95
CA LYS A 98 -4.89 -0.68 -21.29
C LYS A 98 -4.68 0.40 -22.36
N ARG A 99 -5.04 1.65 -22.07
CA ARG A 99 -4.79 2.79 -22.99
C ARG A 99 -3.29 3.08 -23.16
N LEU A 100 -2.48 2.76 -22.16
CA LEU A 100 -1.03 2.87 -22.20
C LEU A 100 -0.35 1.67 -22.87
N GLY A 101 -1.10 0.65 -23.33
CA GLY A 101 -0.58 -0.54 -24.00
C GLY A 101 -0.13 -1.64 -23.04
N VAL A 102 -0.67 -1.68 -21.83
CA VAL A 102 -0.45 -2.73 -20.83
C VAL A 102 -1.78 -3.46 -20.59
N ASP A 103 -1.89 -4.70 -21.02
CA ASP A 103 -3.19 -5.41 -21.12
C ASP A 103 -3.72 -5.93 -19.77
N ARG A 104 -2.84 -6.23 -18.81
CA ARG A 104 -3.22 -6.91 -17.58
C ARG A 104 -2.76 -6.13 -16.35
N VAL A 105 -3.59 -6.17 -15.29
CA VAL A 105 -3.24 -5.75 -13.95
C VAL A 105 -3.15 -6.99 -13.06
N GLN A 106 -2.16 -7.04 -12.19
CA GLN A 106 -1.94 -8.14 -11.26
C GLN A 106 -1.92 -7.61 -9.82
N PRO A 107 -2.77 -8.11 -8.91
CA PRO A 107 -2.76 -7.67 -7.53
C PRO A 107 -1.55 -8.20 -6.77
N VAL A 108 -1.02 -7.37 -5.88
CA VAL A 108 -0.06 -7.74 -4.84
C VAL A 108 -0.63 -7.25 -3.51
N PRO A 109 -1.35 -8.10 -2.77
CA PRO A 109 -1.91 -7.74 -1.48
C PRO A 109 -0.81 -7.36 -0.48
N SER A 110 -1.03 -6.29 0.26
CA SER A 110 -0.11 -5.75 1.28
C SER A 110 -0.92 -5.10 2.39
N GLU A 111 -0.35 -4.96 3.57
CA GLU A 111 -0.92 -4.05 4.57
C GLU A 111 -0.74 -2.60 4.11
N PHE A 112 -1.67 -1.70 4.45
CA PHE A 112 -1.63 -0.31 3.98
C PHE A 112 -0.32 0.39 4.34
N GLY A 113 0.16 0.27 5.57
CA GLY A 113 1.43 0.84 6.01
C GLY A 113 2.67 0.29 5.29
N SER A 114 2.55 -0.87 4.63
CA SER A 114 3.62 -1.51 3.86
C SER A 114 3.63 -1.14 2.38
N LEU A 115 2.65 -0.35 1.90
CA LEU A 115 2.54 -0.02 0.47
C LEU A 115 3.73 0.84 -0.03
N ILE A 116 4.09 1.91 0.67
CA ILE A 116 5.23 2.75 0.26
C ILE A 116 6.56 1.99 0.34
N PRO A 117 6.88 1.28 1.44
CA PRO A 117 8.06 0.39 1.48
C PRO A 117 8.10 -0.65 0.36
N GLY A 118 6.98 -1.32 0.09
CA GLY A 118 6.86 -2.32 -0.98
C GLY A 118 7.07 -1.74 -2.37
N LEU A 119 6.54 -0.55 -2.65
CA LEU A 119 6.75 0.18 -3.90
C LEU A 119 8.24 0.52 -4.10
N LYS A 120 8.88 1.05 -3.05
CA LYS A 120 10.33 1.39 -3.08
C LYS A 120 11.19 0.16 -3.28
N SER A 121 10.81 -0.98 -2.70
CA SER A 121 11.49 -2.27 -2.83
C SER A 121 11.08 -3.05 -4.10
N GLN A 122 10.31 -2.44 -5.01
CA GLN A 122 9.89 -3.04 -6.29
C GLN A 122 9.08 -4.34 -6.16
N VAL A 123 8.41 -4.56 -5.03
CA VAL A 123 7.50 -5.70 -4.83
C VAL A 123 6.34 -5.62 -5.82
N PHE A 124 5.90 -4.39 -6.12
CA PHE A 124 4.93 -4.05 -7.15
C PHE A 124 5.36 -2.76 -7.87
N ASP A 125 4.64 -2.40 -8.91
CA ASP A 125 5.03 -1.32 -9.80
C ASP A 125 4.33 0.00 -9.47
N VAL A 126 3.09 -0.07 -8.97
CA VAL A 126 2.21 1.07 -8.67
C VAL A 126 1.39 0.76 -7.42
N VAL A 127 1.16 1.74 -6.56
CA VAL A 127 0.17 1.64 -5.47
C VAL A 127 -1.20 2.00 -6.03
N ALA A 128 -2.18 1.12 -5.82
CA ALA A 128 -3.57 1.25 -6.26
C ALA A 128 -4.51 0.90 -5.09
N ALA A 129 -4.58 1.77 -4.09
CA ALA A 129 -5.22 1.49 -2.80
C ALA A 129 -5.91 2.72 -2.19
N GLY A 130 -6.31 3.70 -3.01
CA GLY A 130 -6.95 4.91 -2.51
C GLY A 130 -6.07 5.74 -1.56
N MET A 131 -4.75 5.75 -1.80
CA MET A 131 -3.81 6.40 -0.89
C MET A 131 -3.94 7.92 -0.95
N TYR A 132 -4.23 8.56 0.19
CA TYR A 132 -4.26 10.01 0.28
C TYR A 132 -2.90 10.63 0.02
N VAL A 133 -2.90 11.70 -0.77
CA VAL A 133 -1.71 12.52 -1.04
C VAL A 133 -1.50 13.49 0.12
N ASN A 134 -0.34 13.42 0.76
CA ASN A 134 0.05 14.37 1.80
C ASN A 134 1.56 14.65 1.74
N PRO A 135 2.07 15.72 2.39
CA PRO A 135 3.48 16.10 2.33
C PRO A 135 4.44 14.97 2.71
N ASP A 136 4.19 14.26 3.81
CA ASP A 136 5.09 13.22 4.32
C ASP A 136 5.25 12.03 3.35
N ARG A 137 4.18 11.68 2.66
CA ARG A 137 4.19 10.65 1.62
C ARG A 137 4.88 11.15 0.34
N CYS A 138 4.69 12.43 0.00
CA CYS A 138 5.31 13.06 -1.17
C CYS A 138 6.84 13.15 -1.07
N GLU A 139 7.40 13.13 0.14
CA GLU A 139 8.85 13.02 0.34
C GLU A 139 9.41 11.64 -0.07
N GLN A 140 8.55 10.62 -0.13
CA GLN A 140 8.97 9.25 -0.35
C GLN A 140 8.60 8.69 -1.72
N VAL A 141 7.50 9.18 -2.30
CA VAL A 141 6.93 8.73 -3.58
C VAL A 141 6.41 9.91 -4.37
N ILE A 142 6.15 9.70 -5.67
CA ILE A 142 5.42 10.67 -6.48
C ILE A 142 4.00 10.16 -6.74
N PHE A 143 3.04 11.06 -6.81
CA PHE A 143 1.64 10.73 -7.03
C PHE A 143 1.18 11.15 -8.43
N ALA A 144 0.21 10.41 -8.98
CA ALA A 144 -0.70 10.97 -9.98
C ALA A 144 -1.55 12.07 -9.35
N ASP A 145 -2.26 12.86 -10.16
CA ASP A 145 -3.28 13.74 -9.62
C ASP A 145 -4.41 12.91 -9.00
N PRO A 146 -5.05 13.40 -7.92
CA PRO A 146 -6.14 12.68 -7.28
C PRO A 146 -7.26 12.32 -8.25
N ASP A 147 -7.71 11.10 -8.19
CA ASP A 147 -8.86 10.63 -8.96
C ASP A 147 -10.18 10.86 -8.22
N TYR A 148 -10.12 11.06 -6.90
CA TYR A 148 -11.25 11.46 -6.06
C TYR A 148 -10.79 12.35 -4.90
N GLN A 149 -11.74 13.00 -4.26
CA GLN A 149 -11.60 13.63 -2.94
C GLN A 149 -12.47 12.91 -1.90
N MET A 150 -12.09 12.98 -0.62
CA MET A 150 -12.80 12.28 0.43
C MET A 150 -12.73 13.03 1.76
N LEU A 151 -13.75 12.83 2.57
CA LEU A 151 -13.82 13.25 3.96
C LEU A 151 -13.61 12.05 4.89
N ASP A 152 -13.30 12.32 6.14
CA ASP A 152 -13.23 11.31 7.18
C ASP A 152 -14.60 10.99 7.76
N ALA A 153 -14.70 9.80 8.36
CA ALA A 153 -15.79 9.45 9.26
C ALA A 153 -15.30 8.50 10.35
N PHE A 154 -16.08 8.40 11.39
CA PHE A 154 -15.79 7.51 12.51
C PHE A 154 -16.69 6.27 12.48
N ILE A 155 -16.12 5.13 12.87
CA ILE A 155 -16.91 3.99 13.36
C ILE A 155 -17.06 4.16 14.86
N VAL A 156 -18.31 4.20 15.31
CA VAL A 156 -18.67 4.33 16.73
C VAL A 156 -19.69 3.25 17.09
N ARG A 157 -19.87 2.99 18.40
CA ARG A 157 -20.96 2.11 18.82
C ARG A 157 -22.32 2.72 18.44
N LYS A 158 -23.28 1.83 18.18
CA LYS A 158 -24.64 2.20 17.78
C LYS A 158 -25.23 3.28 18.69
N GLY A 159 -25.80 4.32 18.07
CA GLY A 159 -26.32 5.49 18.76
C GLY A 159 -25.28 6.50 19.20
N ASN A 160 -24.01 6.33 18.85
CA ASN A 160 -22.91 7.24 19.17
C ASN A 160 -22.95 7.77 20.62
N PRO A 161 -22.82 6.90 21.64
CA PRO A 161 -23.12 7.25 23.04
C PRO A 161 -22.24 8.34 23.61
N LYS A 162 -21.07 8.62 23.00
CA LYS A 162 -20.18 9.73 23.37
C LYS A 162 -20.39 10.99 22.54
N GLY A 163 -21.27 10.93 21.49
CA GLY A 163 -21.51 12.09 20.62
C GLY A 163 -20.26 12.56 19.88
N LEU A 164 -19.47 11.62 19.32
CA LEU A 164 -18.22 11.91 18.61
C LEU A 164 -18.52 12.27 17.15
N HIS A 165 -18.12 13.46 16.71
CA HIS A 165 -18.41 13.97 15.37
C HIS A 165 -17.16 14.44 14.62
N ASP A 166 -16.10 14.75 15.33
CA ASP A 166 -14.81 15.17 14.81
C ASP A 166 -13.67 14.82 15.78
N TYR A 167 -12.41 15.07 15.38
CA TYR A 167 -11.24 14.79 16.23
C TYR A 167 -11.20 15.63 17.50
N LYS A 168 -11.79 16.83 17.50
CA LYS A 168 -11.88 17.67 18.71
C LYS A 168 -12.76 17.01 19.77
N ASP A 169 -13.91 16.46 19.37
CA ASP A 169 -14.78 15.68 20.25
C ASP A 169 -14.02 14.50 20.90
N VAL A 170 -13.16 13.83 20.13
CA VAL A 170 -12.35 12.69 20.63
C VAL A 170 -11.46 13.14 21.78
N VAL A 171 -10.79 14.28 21.61
CA VAL A 171 -9.89 14.86 22.63
C VAL A 171 -10.66 15.35 23.84
N GLU A 172 -11.69 16.22 23.63
CA GLU A 172 -12.44 16.84 24.71
C GLU A 172 -13.20 15.81 25.58
N LYS A 173 -13.74 14.78 24.95
CA LYS A 173 -14.50 13.70 25.64
C LYS A 173 -13.61 12.55 26.11
N LYS A 174 -12.28 12.68 25.96
CA LYS A 174 -11.29 11.67 26.34
C LYS A 174 -11.68 10.29 25.82
N ALA A 175 -12.09 10.23 24.55
CA ALA A 175 -12.49 9.00 23.92
C ALA A 175 -11.26 8.13 23.62
N LYS A 176 -11.36 6.82 23.80
CA LYS A 176 -10.35 5.87 23.36
C LYS A 176 -10.39 5.77 21.84
N PHE A 177 -9.29 6.10 21.20
CA PHE A 177 -9.19 6.28 19.76
C PHE A 177 -8.35 5.17 19.10
N ALA A 178 -8.80 4.72 17.94
CA ALA A 178 -8.05 3.81 17.08
C ALA A 178 -8.07 4.27 15.63
N THR A 179 -7.05 3.90 14.88
CA THR A 179 -6.98 4.02 13.42
C THR A 179 -6.04 2.97 12.82
N GLY A 180 -5.95 2.91 11.49
CA GLY A 180 -5.13 1.92 10.79
C GLY A 180 -3.64 2.26 10.77
N THR A 181 -2.81 1.22 10.60
CA THR A 181 -1.37 1.37 10.44
C THR A 181 -1.05 2.23 9.20
N GLY A 182 -0.37 3.37 9.42
CA GLY A 182 0.04 4.29 8.35
C GLY A 182 -1.10 5.13 7.76
N TYR A 183 -2.27 5.17 8.40
CA TYR A 183 -3.39 6.00 8.00
C TYR A 183 -3.13 7.50 8.28
N ALA A 184 -3.71 8.39 7.47
CA ALA A 184 -3.58 9.84 7.64
C ALA A 184 -4.25 10.34 8.93
N GLU A 185 -5.24 9.63 9.40
CA GLU A 185 -6.03 9.93 10.59
C GLU A 185 -5.21 9.92 11.89
N ILE A 186 -4.01 9.30 11.89
CA ILE A 186 -3.04 9.44 12.98
C ILE A 186 -2.64 10.90 13.14
N GLN A 187 -2.25 11.54 12.04
CA GLN A 187 -1.81 12.93 12.03
C GLN A 187 -2.95 13.87 12.42
N TYR A 188 -4.16 13.66 11.93
CA TYR A 188 -5.31 14.50 12.25
C TYR A 188 -5.69 14.42 13.74
N ALA A 189 -5.62 13.24 14.34
CA ALA A 189 -5.85 13.09 15.77
C ALA A 189 -4.78 13.82 16.59
N VAL A 190 -3.50 13.72 16.19
CA VAL A 190 -2.37 14.40 16.85
C VAL A 190 -2.50 15.92 16.72
N GLU A 191 -2.84 16.43 15.54
CA GLU A 191 -3.08 17.88 15.33
C GLU A 191 -4.25 18.40 16.15
N ALA A 192 -5.28 17.59 16.38
CA ALA A 192 -6.39 17.93 17.27
C ALA A 192 -6.01 17.90 18.75
N GLY A 193 -4.80 17.44 19.10
CA GLY A 193 -4.27 17.36 20.47
C GLY A 193 -4.39 15.98 21.12
N TYR A 194 -4.71 14.93 20.35
CA TYR A 194 -4.68 13.56 20.87
C TYR A 194 -3.23 13.09 21.01
N LYS A 195 -2.93 12.37 22.11
CA LYS A 195 -1.58 11.90 22.36
C LYS A 195 -1.30 10.66 21.49
N GLU A 196 -0.29 10.73 20.64
CA GLU A 196 0.05 9.69 19.67
C GLU A 196 0.26 8.32 20.33
N SER A 197 0.94 8.28 21.50
CA SER A 197 1.18 7.03 22.25
C SER A 197 -0.10 6.36 22.78
N ASP A 198 -1.22 7.07 22.80
CA ASP A 198 -2.50 6.57 23.30
C ASP A 198 -3.43 6.10 22.15
N ILE A 199 -2.98 6.27 20.89
CA ILE A 199 -3.70 5.77 19.72
C ILE A 199 -3.54 4.26 19.64
N LEU A 200 -4.65 3.53 19.60
CA LEU A 200 -4.62 2.11 19.29
C LEU A 200 -4.45 1.93 17.77
N ILE A 201 -3.29 1.51 17.35
CA ILE A 201 -3.04 1.17 15.94
C ILE A 201 -3.51 -0.26 15.66
N VAL A 202 -4.33 -0.42 14.64
CA VAL A 202 -4.85 -1.72 14.19
C VAL A 202 -4.46 -1.97 12.72
N PRO A 203 -4.44 -3.24 12.28
CA PRO A 203 -4.03 -3.55 10.90
C PRO A 203 -4.91 -2.90 9.82
N ASP A 204 -6.23 -2.90 10.04
CA ASP A 204 -7.23 -2.47 9.06
C ASP A 204 -8.56 -2.03 9.72
N GLN A 205 -9.49 -1.58 8.89
CA GLN A 205 -10.82 -1.12 9.32
C GLN A 205 -11.71 -2.24 9.90
N VAL A 206 -11.47 -3.51 9.55
CA VAL A 206 -12.23 -4.63 10.12
C VAL A 206 -11.79 -4.88 11.56
N ALA A 207 -10.49 -4.83 11.82
CA ALA A 207 -9.93 -4.87 13.16
C ALA A 207 -10.40 -3.65 13.99
N GLY A 208 -10.51 -2.47 13.34
CA GLY A 208 -11.07 -1.26 13.93
C GLY A 208 -12.52 -1.43 14.36
N LEU A 209 -13.38 -1.93 13.46
CA LEU A 209 -14.77 -2.25 13.78
C LEU A 209 -14.87 -3.23 14.98
N ASN A 210 -14.08 -4.30 14.95
CA ASN A 210 -14.06 -5.28 16.03
C ASN A 210 -13.63 -4.67 17.36
N ALA A 211 -12.69 -3.72 17.35
CA ALA A 211 -12.25 -3.01 18.55
C ALA A 211 -13.34 -2.13 19.14
N VAL A 212 -14.12 -1.43 18.28
CA VAL A 212 -15.29 -0.63 18.68
C VAL A 212 -16.41 -1.52 19.23
N GLU A 213 -16.77 -2.59 18.53
CA GLU A 213 -17.83 -3.52 18.96
C GLU A 213 -17.51 -4.20 20.31
N ALA A 214 -16.24 -4.53 20.50
CA ALA A 214 -15.75 -5.11 21.76
C ALA A 214 -15.59 -4.09 22.91
N GLY A 215 -15.78 -2.78 22.63
CA GLY A 215 -15.60 -1.72 23.62
C GLY A 215 -14.14 -1.48 24.04
N ARG A 216 -13.18 -1.98 23.28
CA ARG A 216 -11.73 -1.69 23.51
C ARG A 216 -11.42 -0.23 23.24
N VAL A 217 -12.06 0.33 22.20
CA VAL A 217 -12.03 1.75 21.88
C VAL A 217 -13.45 2.31 21.76
N ASP A 218 -13.58 3.60 21.83
CA ASP A 218 -14.85 4.31 21.64
C ASP A 218 -15.10 4.66 20.18
N VAL A 219 -13.99 4.81 19.42
CA VAL A 219 -14.01 5.29 18.05
C VAL A 219 -12.84 4.70 17.24
N PHE A 220 -13.12 4.40 15.97
CA PHE A 220 -12.11 4.15 14.94
C PHE A 220 -12.30 5.19 13.83
N ALA A 221 -11.22 5.84 13.40
CA ALA A 221 -11.23 6.79 12.31
C ALA A 221 -10.73 6.16 11.00
N GLY A 222 -11.36 6.56 9.91
CA GLY A 222 -11.00 6.17 8.55
C GLY A 222 -11.78 6.99 7.52
N THR A 223 -11.61 6.69 6.25
CA THR A 223 -12.33 7.38 5.17
C THR A 223 -13.83 7.14 5.27
N ALA A 224 -14.63 8.12 4.86
CA ALA A 224 -16.09 8.04 4.97
C ALA A 224 -16.69 6.86 4.19
N LEU A 225 -16.13 6.50 3.02
CA LEU A 225 -16.61 5.35 2.26
C LEU A 225 -16.29 4.02 2.96
N THR A 226 -15.05 3.84 3.41
CA THR A 226 -14.63 2.62 4.12
C THR A 226 -15.42 2.38 5.39
N THR A 227 -15.58 3.42 6.22
CA THR A 227 -16.33 3.31 7.47
C THR A 227 -17.78 2.91 7.23
N ARG A 228 -18.42 3.47 6.20
CA ARG A 228 -19.79 3.07 5.80
C ARG A 228 -19.86 1.62 5.32
N GLU A 229 -18.87 1.21 4.51
CA GLU A 229 -18.87 -0.16 3.95
C GLU A 229 -18.69 -1.21 5.05
N VAL A 230 -17.73 -1.02 5.93
CA VAL A 230 -17.38 -2.03 6.94
C VAL A 230 -18.49 -2.22 7.99
N VAL A 231 -19.26 -1.16 8.32
CA VAL A 231 -20.35 -1.27 9.30
C VAL A 231 -21.66 -1.81 8.71
N LYS A 232 -21.80 -1.98 7.39
CA LYS A 232 -23.07 -2.40 6.75
C LYS A 232 -23.71 -3.64 7.37
N LYS A 233 -22.90 -4.57 7.87
CA LYS A 233 -23.37 -5.82 8.48
C LYS A 233 -23.34 -5.79 10.00
N SER A 234 -22.94 -4.68 10.61
CA SER A 234 -22.89 -4.54 12.06
C SER A 234 -24.26 -4.13 12.62
N SER A 235 -24.67 -4.80 13.69
CA SER A 235 -25.81 -4.36 14.52
C SER A 235 -25.37 -3.54 15.74
N LYS A 236 -24.06 -3.50 16.04
CA LYS A 236 -23.49 -2.89 17.24
C LYS A 236 -22.75 -1.58 16.99
N ALA A 237 -22.36 -1.32 15.76
CA ALA A 237 -21.63 -0.12 15.36
C ALA A 237 -22.32 0.59 14.20
N GLU A 238 -21.94 1.85 13.99
CA GLU A 238 -22.40 2.68 12.89
C GLU A 238 -21.27 3.63 12.45
N SER A 239 -21.35 4.10 11.20
CA SER A 239 -20.50 5.19 10.71
C SER A 239 -21.16 6.52 11.05
N THR A 240 -20.37 7.50 11.50
CA THR A 240 -20.84 8.88 11.67
C THR A 240 -21.10 9.54 10.32
N LYS A 241 -21.65 10.74 10.33
CA LYS A 241 -21.62 11.63 9.15
C LYS A 241 -20.16 11.94 8.82
N ALA A 242 -19.87 12.06 7.52
CA ALA A 242 -18.57 12.50 7.05
C ALA A 242 -18.28 13.94 7.49
N PHE A 243 -17.02 14.22 7.82
CA PHE A 243 -16.56 15.54 8.25
C PHE A 243 -15.14 15.81 7.70
N ALA A 244 -14.80 17.08 7.53
CA ALA A 244 -13.46 17.51 7.16
C ALA A 244 -12.57 17.57 8.41
N PRO A 245 -11.43 16.85 8.49
CA PRO A 245 -10.47 17.07 9.55
C PRO A 245 -9.93 18.50 9.50
N LEU A 246 -9.43 19.00 10.61
CA LEU A 246 -8.77 20.31 10.66
C LEU A 246 -7.26 20.12 10.55
N VAL A 247 -6.66 20.68 9.52
CA VAL A 247 -5.21 20.76 9.36
C VAL A 247 -4.78 22.22 9.50
N LYS A 248 -3.90 22.50 10.44
CA LYS A 248 -3.50 23.88 10.79
C LYS A 248 -4.70 24.79 11.06
N GLY A 249 -5.74 24.23 11.67
CA GLY A 249 -6.96 24.95 12.03
C GLY A 249 -7.94 25.24 10.89
N LYS A 250 -7.71 24.69 9.69
CA LYS A 250 -8.61 24.85 8.52
C LYS A 250 -9.20 23.49 8.13
N PRO A 251 -10.46 23.46 7.65
CA PRO A 251 -11.03 22.25 7.08
C PRO A 251 -10.15 21.71 5.94
N HIS A 252 -9.88 20.43 5.99
CA HIS A 252 -9.06 19.72 5.01
C HIS A 252 -9.91 18.70 4.23
N VAL A 253 -9.64 18.59 2.94
CA VAL A 253 -10.23 17.57 2.08
C VAL A 253 -9.09 16.76 1.49
N ASP A 254 -9.13 15.45 1.71
CA ASP A 254 -8.12 14.54 1.19
C ASP A 254 -8.36 14.20 -0.27
N GLY A 255 -7.27 13.96 -1.00
CA GLY A 255 -7.31 13.44 -2.35
C GLY A 255 -6.63 12.08 -2.43
N GLY A 256 -7.37 11.06 -2.90
CA GLY A 256 -6.80 9.75 -3.17
C GLY A 256 -6.15 9.68 -4.53
N ALA A 257 -5.01 9.01 -4.63
CA ALA A 257 -4.27 8.91 -5.88
C ALA A 257 -3.40 7.63 -5.96
N PHE A 258 -2.97 7.34 -7.18
CA PHE A 258 -1.96 6.31 -7.44
C PHE A 258 -0.57 6.82 -7.10
N ALA A 259 0.26 5.97 -6.47
CA ALA A 259 1.64 6.33 -6.14
C ALA A 259 2.65 5.52 -6.96
N PHE A 260 3.74 6.20 -7.32
CA PHE A 260 4.83 5.69 -8.14
C PHE A 260 6.17 5.96 -7.45
N ARG A 261 7.21 5.20 -7.79
CA ARG A 261 8.57 5.51 -7.33
C ARG A 261 9.02 6.89 -7.84
N PRO A 262 9.85 7.62 -7.11
CA PRO A 262 10.32 8.96 -7.52
C PRO A 262 10.99 9.00 -8.90
N THR A 263 11.59 7.89 -9.33
CA THR A 263 12.25 7.77 -10.65
C THR A 263 11.28 7.55 -11.82
N GLU A 264 10.03 7.22 -11.55
CA GLU A 264 9.04 6.79 -12.57
C GLU A 264 8.16 7.97 -13.05
N THR A 265 8.75 9.14 -13.21
CA THR A 265 8.03 10.37 -13.62
C THR A 265 7.32 10.21 -14.96
N ARG A 266 7.96 9.55 -15.94
CA ARG A 266 7.37 9.34 -17.25
C ARG A 266 6.11 8.45 -17.19
N LEU A 267 6.13 7.39 -16.38
CA LEU A 267 4.95 6.54 -16.18
C LEU A 267 3.83 7.34 -15.49
N ARG A 268 4.16 8.09 -14.42
CA ARG A 268 3.20 8.93 -13.69
C ARG A 268 2.58 9.98 -14.62
N ASP A 269 3.38 10.64 -15.46
CA ASP A 269 2.90 11.67 -16.38
C ASP A 269 2.00 11.08 -17.48
N ALA A 270 2.38 9.92 -18.05
CA ALA A 270 1.54 9.20 -18.99
C ALA A 270 0.21 8.76 -18.36
N PHE A 271 0.24 8.29 -17.10
CA PHE A 271 -0.94 7.96 -16.33
C PHE A 271 -1.86 9.19 -16.15
N ASN A 272 -1.30 10.34 -15.75
CA ASN A 272 -2.05 11.59 -15.60
C ASN A 272 -2.72 12.05 -16.89
N VAL A 273 -2.05 11.91 -18.03
CA VAL A 273 -2.65 12.25 -19.34
C VAL A 273 -3.95 11.46 -19.56
N GLU A 274 -3.95 10.16 -19.28
CA GLU A 274 -5.15 9.34 -19.45
C GLU A 274 -6.20 9.62 -18.36
N LEU A 275 -5.77 9.84 -17.12
CA LEU A 275 -6.66 10.22 -16.01
C LEU A 275 -7.41 11.51 -16.32
N HIS A 276 -6.72 12.53 -16.82
CA HIS A 276 -7.34 13.80 -17.18
C HIS A 276 -8.35 13.66 -18.35
N LYS A 277 -8.09 12.77 -19.31
CA LYS A 277 -9.07 12.44 -20.36
C LYS A 277 -10.33 11.80 -19.75
N LEU A 278 -10.17 10.89 -18.78
CA LEU A 278 -11.28 10.26 -18.08
C LEU A 278 -12.09 11.26 -17.25
N LYS A 279 -11.42 12.19 -16.54
CA LYS A 279 -12.08 13.29 -15.81
C LYS A 279 -12.89 14.13 -16.77
N LYS A 280 -12.28 14.64 -17.84
CA LYS A 280 -12.91 15.54 -18.82
C LYS A 280 -14.11 14.91 -19.55
N SER A 281 -14.08 13.61 -19.84
CA SER A 281 -15.18 12.91 -20.50
C SER A 281 -16.30 12.47 -19.55
N GLY A 282 -16.10 12.59 -18.23
CA GLY A 282 -16.99 12.04 -17.21
C GLY A 282 -16.93 10.50 -17.11
N GLU A 283 -15.99 9.86 -17.80
CA GLU A 283 -15.81 8.41 -17.74
C GLU A 283 -15.26 7.98 -16.38
N LEU A 284 -14.41 8.79 -15.75
CA LEU A 284 -13.94 8.56 -14.40
C LEU A 284 -15.10 8.32 -13.44
N PHE A 285 -16.09 9.22 -13.41
CA PHE A 285 -17.25 9.06 -12.53
C PHE A 285 -18.01 7.75 -12.79
N ARG A 286 -18.17 7.34 -14.07
CA ARG A 286 -18.83 6.07 -14.41
C ARG A 286 -18.07 4.85 -13.91
N ILE A 287 -16.73 4.92 -13.86
CA ILE A 287 -15.89 3.85 -13.30
C ILE A 287 -16.03 3.79 -11.79
N LEU A 288 -16.07 4.94 -11.10
CA LEU A 288 -16.04 5.03 -9.65
C LEU A 288 -17.44 4.85 -9.00
N GLN A 289 -18.51 5.21 -9.71
CA GLN A 289 -19.89 5.17 -9.20
C GLN A 289 -20.31 3.79 -8.64
N PRO A 290 -19.97 2.63 -9.25
CA PRO A 290 -20.32 1.32 -8.70
C PRO A 290 -19.73 1.03 -7.32
N PHE A 291 -18.67 1.76 -6.96
CA PHE A 291 -17.96 1.65 -5.69
C PHE A 291 -18.45 2.64 -4.63
N GLY A 292 -19.60 3.29 -4.87
CA GLY A 292 -20.25 4.18 -3.91
C GLY A 292 -19.79 5.63 -3.96
N PHE A 293 -18.97 5.99 -4.94
CA PHE A 293 -18.60 7.38 -5.20
C PHE A 293 -19.77 8.13 -5.83
N THR A 294 -19.91 9.39 -5.48
CA THR A 294 -20.89 10.32 -6.04
C THR A 294 -20.17 11.47 -6.75
N LYS A 295 -20.93 12.42 -7.28
CA LYS A 295 -20.32 13.60 -7.87
C LYS A 295 -19.60 14.50 -6.84
N ALA A 296 -19.92 14.38 -5.54
CA ALA A 296 -19.27 15.14 -4.49
C ALA A 296 -17.80 14.72 -4.26
N GLU A 297 -17.47 13.46 -4.59
CA GLU A 297 -16.10 12.96 -4.49
C GLU A 297 -15.27 13.21 -5.76
N MET A 298 -15.88 13.72 -6.83
CA MET A 298 -15.10 14.13 -8.02
C MET A 298 -14.32 15.41 -7.72
N THR A 299 -13.07 15.48 -8.19
CA THR A 299 -12.15 16.56 -7.80
C THR A 299 -11.25 17.03 -8.94
N ASP A 300 -10.87 18.30 -8.87
CA ASP A 300 -9.83 18.91 -9.70
C ASP A 300 -8.54 19.20 -8.89
N LEU A 301 -8.46 18.74 -7.64
CA LEU A 301 -7.24 18.81 -6.84
C LEU A 301 -6.07 18.19 -7.58
N THR A 302 -4.88 18.74 -7.37
CA THR A 302 -3.64 18.23 -7.95
C THR A 302 -2.74 17.65 -6.87
N ALA A 303 -1.92 16.66 -7.26
CA ALA A 303 -0.91 16.12 -6.36
C ALA A 303 0.05 17.22 -5.87
N LYS A 304 0.36 18.20 -6.74
CA LYS A 304 1.22 19.33 -6.39
C LYS A 304 0.67 20.17 -5.24
N GLU A 305 -0.63 20.48 -5.26
CA GLU A 305 -1.29 21.26 -4.20
C GLU A 305 -1.28 20.49 -2.88
N LEU A 306 -1.66 19.21 -2.91
CA LEU A 306 -1.72 18.38 -1.71
C LEU A 306 -0.32 18.09 -1.13
N CYS A 307 0.69 17.85 -1.98
CA CYS A 307 2.07 17.70 -1.52
C CYS A 307 2.63 18.98 -0.86
N ALA A 308 2.14 20.15 -1.25
CA ALA A 308 2.49 21.42 -0.60
C ALA A 308 1.74 21.65 0.73
N GLY A 309 0.88 20.72 1.14
CA GLY A 309 0.02 20.88 2.32
C GLY A 309 -1.11 21.88 2.09
N GLY A 310 -1.41 22.21 0.83
CA GLY A 310 -2.51 23.04 0.43
C GLY A 310 -3.80 22.22 0.37
N THR A 311 -4.81 22.76 1.01
CA THR A 311 -6.21 22.43 0.75
C THR A 311 -6.89 23.73 0.50
N GLY A 312 -7.71 23.80 -0.47
CA GLY A 312 -8.32 25.00 -1.01
C GLY A 312 -8.64 26.13 -0.02
#